data_46be692b2aeb80b1612e31e33622a30f
#
_entry.id   46be692b2aeb80b1612e31e33622a30f
#
_cell.length_a   1.000
_cell.length_b   1.000
_cell.length_c   1.000
_cell.angle_alpha   90.00
_cell.angle_beta   90.00
_cell.angle_gamma   90.00
#
_symmetry.space_group_name_H-M   'P 1'
#
loop_
_entity.id
_entity.type
_entity.pdbx_description
1 polymer ?
#
loop_
_entity_poly.entity_id
_entity_poly.type
_entity_poly.pdbx_seq_one_letter_code
_entity_poly.pdbx_strand_id
1 'polypeptide(L)'
;MDCYVEAGAAHALPVLRREVMTYLRRHGDPGGDFDAAELLIGEAVGNAVRHTSGPVWVSLLWRDRLPVLTVHDLGPGFDPAALIDSVGAARPSLEMSLGDPATDSIDALDPDDIDLDALLESGRGLMIMRELAPTLASRARSGEGMVLSLSLPVTRAPSADHDPPMNRVGALPLPEEALPEGAFGKESFLRALVVQLAQTIEAQHGQDAADAAVAQVGTDVGGRMLDEFRLAESVVGRMTPEELGRCYVRLKHAIDGGFSVEEATADRIVLVNDRCPFGDVVQQAPSLCRMTSSVFGGIAARNSEQGASVLLEERIALGDAGCRVVVELGIPRERADPAAHYYAAPRG
;
A
#
# COMPACT_ATOMS: atom_id res chain seq x y z
N MET A 1 -6.40 2.92 1.56
CA MET A 1 -5.97 4.28 1.23
C MET A 1 -4.55 4.21 0.71
N ASP A 2 -4.28 4.73 -0.50
CA ASP A 2 -2.94 4.79 -1.06
C ASP A 2 -2.62 6.25 -1.41
N CYS A 3 -1.44 6.72 -1.00
CA CYS A 3 -0.99 8.09 -1.22
C CYS A 3 0.36 8.08 -1.93
N TYR A 4 0.54 9.05 -2.81
CA TYR A 4 1.81 9.34 -3.43
C TYR A 4 2.33 10.69 -2.93
N VAL A 5 3.57 10.73 -2.48
CA VAL A 5 4.27 11.95 -2.06
C VAL A 5 5.41 12.17 -3.05
N GLU A 6 5.37 13.29 -3.73
CA GLU A 6 6.36 13.66 -4.72
C GLU A 6 7.75 13.86 -4.09
N ALA A 7 8.79 13.60 -4.86
CA ALA A 7 10.16 13.81 -4.42
C ALA A 7 10.38 15.27 -3.92
N GLY A 8 11.00 15.42 -2.77
CA GLY A 8 11.25 16.74 -2.19
C GLY A 8 10.03 17.46 -1.59
N ALA A 9 8.84 16.83 -1.59
CA ALA A 9 7.60 17.44 -1.10
C ALA A 9 7.43 17.31 0.43
N ALA A 10 8.45 17.62 1.22
CA ALA A 10 8.36 17.61 2.69
C ALA A 10 7.20 18.47 3.23
N HIS A 11 6.84 19.54 2.53
CA HIS A 11 5.69 20.39 2.86
C HIS A 11 4.33 19.68 2.76
N ALA A 12 4.26 18.54 2.07
CA ALA A 12 3.04 17.74 1.95
C ALA A 12 2.77 16.86 3.18
N LEU A 13 3.76 16.63 4.06
CA LEU A 13 3.63 15.78 5.25
C LEU A 13 2.46 16.17 6.17
N PRO A 14 2.25 17.46 6.51
CA PRO A 14 1.10 17.86 7.34
C PRO A 14 -0.24 17.56 6.68
N VAL A 15 -0.32 17.68 5.35
CA VAL A 15 -1.52 17.38 4.58
C VAL A 15 -1.79 15.88 4.61
N LEU A 16 -0.79 15.06 4.28
CA LEU A 16 -0.89 13.61 4.31
C LEU A 16 -1.32 13.10 5.68
N ARG A 17 -0.66 13.56 6.75
CA ARG A 17 -0.99 13.19 8.12
C ARG A 17 -2.45 13.51 8.45
N ARG A 18 -2.92 14.71 8.10
CA ARG A 18 -4.30 15.12 8.32
C ARG A 18 -5.29 14.22 7.57
N GLU A 19 -5.02 13.88 6.32
CA GLU A 19 -5.89 13.02 5.51
C GLU A 19 -5.96 11.59 6.11
N VAL A 20 -4.81 11.01 6.46
CA VAL A 20 -4.76 9.70 7.10
C VAL A 20 -5.51 9.71 8.43
N MET A 21 -5.32 10.74 9.26
CA MET A 21 -6.01 10.87 10.54
C MET A 21 -7.53 11.10 10.38
N THR A 22 -7.93 11.87 9.37
CA THR A 22 -9.35 12.05 9.05
C THR A 22 -9.99 10.71 8.67
N TYR A 23 -9.31 9.94 7.84
CA TYR A 23 -9.75 8.60 7.48
C TYR A 23 -9.85 7.67 8.71
N LEU A 24 -8.80 7.63 9.55
CA LEU A 24 -8.79 6.80 10.76
C LEU A 24 -9.91 7.16 11.74
N ARG A 25 -10.15 8.46 11.96
CA ARG A 25 -11.24 8.93 12.85
C ARG A 25 -12.62 8.58 12.31
N ARG A 26 -12.78 8.55 10.99
CA ARG A 26 -14.04 8.20 10.34
C ARG A 26 -14.37 6.70 10.44
N HIS A 27 -13.36 5.84 10.35
CA HIS A 27 -13.55 4.40 10.24
C HIS A 27 -13.07 3.61 11.46
N GLY A 28 -12.35 4.25 12.37
CA GLY A 28 -11.87 3.67 13.61
C GLY A 28 -12.89 3.75 14.74
N ASP A 29 -12.73 2.87 15.71
CA ASP A 29 -13.46 2.92 16.96
C ASP A 29 -13.08 4.20 17.72
N PRO A 30 -14.04 4.97 18.25
CA PRO A 30 -13.77 6.20 18.99
C PRO A 30 -12.88 6.03 20.22
N GLY A 31 -12.78 4.81 20.76
CA GLY A 31 -11.89 4.45 21.87
C GLY A 31 -10.46 4.11 21.45
N GLY A 32 -10.11 4.20 20.16
CA GLY A 32 -8.76 3.96 19.66
C GLY A 32 -7.76 5.03 20.11
N ASP A 33 -6.49 4.66 20.17
CA ASP A 33 -5.40 5.58 20.50
C ASP A 33 -4.96 6.37 19.25
N PHE A 34 -5.71 7.41 18.95
CA PHE A 34 -5.45 8.28 17.79
C PHE A 34 -4.20 9.15 17.95
N ASP A 35 -3.79 9.45 19.18
CA ASP A 35 -2.59 10.26 19.42
C ASP A 35 -1.33 9.43 19.13
N ALA A 36 -1.29 8.18 19.59
CA ALA A 36 -0.22 7.26 19.22
C ALA A 36 -0.22 6.97 17.71
N ALA A 37 -1.39 6.81 17.08
CA ALA A 37 -1.48 6.61 15.64
C ALA A 37 -0.93 7.82 14.87
N GLU A 38 -1.26 9.04 15.27
CA GLU A 38 -0.77 10.27 14.63
C GLU A 38 0.76 10.39 14.74
N LEU A 39 1.31 10.06 15.90
CA LEU A 39 2.76 10.04 16.12
C LEU A 39 3.45 8.99 15.24
N LEU A 40 2.92 7.77 15.20
CA LEU A 40 3.44 6.69 14.35
C LEU A 40 3.45 7.06 12.87
N ILE A 41 2.38 7.67 12.37
CA ILE A 41 2.29 8.14 10.98
C ILE A 41 3.35 9.22 10.73
N GLY A 42 3.47 10.18 11.65
CA GLY A 42 4.45 11.26 11.55
C GLY A 42 5.89 10.75 11.48
N GLU A 43 6.25 9.82 12.35
CA GLU A 43 7.60 9.23 12.38
C GLU A 43 7.89 8.37 11.15
N ALA A 44 6.97 7.47 10.77
CA ALA A 44 7.18 6.56 9.65
C ALA A 44 7.33 7.31 8.32
N VAL A 45 6.40 8.24 8.04
CA VAL A 45 6.43 9.00 6.78
C VAL A 45 7.52 10.08 6.81
N GLY A 46 7.71 10.72 7.95
CA GLY A 46 8.77 11.73 8.13
C GLY A 46 10.16 11.15 7.91
N ASN A 47 10.41 9.94 8.39
CA ASN A 47 11.69 9.25 8.15
C ASN A 47 11.87 8.94 6.66
N ALA A 48 10.88 8.37 6.00
CA ALA A 48 10.96 8.08 4.57
C ALA A 48 11.27 9.34 3.75
N VAL A 49 10.57 10.44 3.99
CA VAL A 49 10.76 11.70 3.24
C VAL A 49 12.13 12.35 3.53
N ARG A 50 12.65 12.22 4.76
CA ARG A 50 13.97 12.77 5.13
C ARG A 50 15.12 11.97 4.55
N HIS A 51 14.98 10.64 4.44
CA HIS A 51 16.08 9.76 4.08
C HIS A 51 16.06 9.29 2.62
N THR A 52 15.10 9.75 1.81
CA THR A 52 15.06 9.50 0.37
C THR A 52 15.05 10.81 -0.42
N SER A 53 15.75 10.81 -1.55
CA SER A 53 15.63 11.87 -2.55
C SER A 53 14.52 11.61 -3.57
N GLY A 54 13.97 10.42 -3.55
CA GLY A 54 12.90 9.97 -4.44
C GLY A 54 11.49 10.19 -3.88
N PRO A 55 10.47 9.78 -4.61
CA PRO A 55 9.10 9.80 -4.13
C PRO A 55 8.87 8.77 -3.01
N VAL A 56 7.81 9.00 -2.23
CA VAL A 56 7.37 8.10 -1.17
C VAL A 56 5.92 7.68 -1.42
N TRP A 57 5.63 6.42 -1.28
CA TRP A 57 4.27 5.89 -1.36
C TRP A 57 3.83 5.42 0.02
N VAL A 58 2.63 5.80 0.41
CA VAL A 58 2.05 5.45 1.70
C VAL A 58 0.75 4.70 1.46
N SER A 59 0.64 3.53 2.04
CA SER A 59 -0.53 2.67 1.94
C SER A 59 -1.11 2.42 3.32
N LEU A 60 -2.41 2.59 3.50
CA LEU A 60 -3.12 2.25 4.73
C LEU A 60 -4.21 1.24 4.41
N LEU A 61 -4.10 0.06 4.99
CA LEU A 61 -5.07 -1.03 4.83
C LEU A 61 -5.53 -1.52 6.20
N TRP A 62 -6.84 -1.74 6.36
CA TRP A 62 -7.36 -2.38 7.55
C TRP A 62 -7.05 -3.87 7.53
N ARG A 63 -6.29 -4.32 8.52
CA ARG A 63 -6.10 -5.74 8.82
C ARG A 63 -7.05 -6.11 9.94
N ASP A 64 -7.85 -7.14 9.77
CA ASP A 64 -8.83 -7.62 10.75
C ASP A 64 -9.39 -6.53 11.67
N ARG A 65 -8.66 -6.22 12.73
CA ARG A 65 -9.03 -5.22 13.75
C ARG A 65 -8.18 -3.95 13.71
N LEU A 66 -6.95 -4.02 13.23
CA LEU A 66 -6.00 -2.90 13.22
C LEU A 66 -5.62 -2.50 11.78
N PRO A 67 -5.49 -1.20 11.49
CA PRO A 67 -4.96 -0.76 10.21
C PRO A 67 -3.45 -0.90 10.17
N VAL A 68 -2.92 -1.26 9.01
CA VAL A 68 -1.49 -1.32 8.75
C VAL A 68 -1.11 -0.19 7.82
N LEU A 69 -0.24 0.66 8.30
CA LEU A 69 0.45 1.67 7.52
C LEU A 69 1.68 1.02 6.88
N THR A 70 1.81 1.18 5.57
CA THR A 70 2.98 0.73 4.82
C THR A 70 3.58 1.93 4.09
N VAL A 71 4.86 2.17 4.29
CA VAL A 71 5.60 3.26 3.66
C VAL A 71 6.68 2.67 2.76
N HIS A 72 6.66 3.05 1.48
CA HIS A 72 7.64 2.63 0.49
C HIS A 72 8.49 3.84 0.11
N ASP A 73 9.80 3.69 0.14
CA ASP A 73 10.77 4.70 -0.28
C ASP A 73 11.85 4.11 -1.18
N LEU A 74 12.65 4.98 -1.79
CA LEU A 74 13.81 4.63 -2.62
C LEU A 74 15.15 4.88 -1.90
N GLY A 75 15.12 5.06 -0.58
CA GLY A 75 16.32 5.30 0.22
C GLY A 75 17.19 4.04 0.36
N PRO A 76 18.37 4.21 0.97
CA PRO A 76 19.32 3.10 1.16
C PRO A 76 18.79 2.00 2.10
N GLY A 77 17.66 2.23 2.75
CA GLY A 77 17.09 1.33 3.73
C GLY A 77 17.83 1.37 5.08
N PHE A 78 17.24 0.73 6.06
CA PHE A 78 17.85 0.47 7.36
C PHE A 78 17.36 -0.88 7.89
N ASP A 79 18.19 -1.54 8.68
CA ASP A 79 17.77 -2.70 9.44
C ASP A 79 17.27 -2.23 10.82
N PRO A 80 15.96 -2.34 11.11
CA PRO A 80 15.41 -1.95 12.40
C PRO A 80 16.04 -2.73 13.56
N ALA A 81 16.41 -3.99 13.35
CA ALA A 81 17.05 -4.81 14.38
C ALA A 81 18.48 -4.32 14.70
N ALA A 82 19.26 -4.03 13.68
CA ALA A 82 20.64 -3.53 13.85
C ALA A 82 20.67 -2.16 14.53
N LEU A 83 19.73 -1.27 14.22
CA LEU A 83 19.61 0.03 14.87
C LEU A 83 19.18 -0.07 16.35
N ILE A 84 18.34 -1.04 16.68
CA ILE A 84 17.87 -1.30 18.04
C ILE A 84 19.03 -1.78 18.92
N ASP A 85 19.87 -2.66 18.42
CA ASP A 85 21.04 -3.17 19.14
C ASP A 85 22.08 -2.06 19.37
N SER A 86 22.27 -1.16 18.43
CA SER A 86 23.19 -0.03 18.57
C SER A 86 22.71 1.03 19.58
N VAL A 87 21.40 1.31 19.64
CA VAL A 87 20.81 2.23 20.62
C VAL A 87 20.72 1.60 22.02
N GLY A 88 20.50 0.28 22.09
CA GLY A 88 20.53 -0.48 23.36
C GLY A 88 21.92 -0.52 23.99
N ALA A 89 22.98 -0.54 23.18
CA ALA A 89 24.37 -0.48 23.64
C ALA A 89 24.80 0.91 24.11
N ALA A 90 24.11 1.97 23.71
CA ALA A 90 24.36 3.36 24.09
C ALA A 90 23.56 3.85 25.32
N ARG A 91 22.92 2.95 26.07
CA ARG A 91 22.39 3.33 27.39
C ARG A 91 23.55 3.44 28.39
N PRO A 92 23.94 4.63 28.83
CA PRO A 92 24.69 4.74 30.07
C PRO A 92 23.72 4.29 31.16
N SER A 93 24.09 3.25 31.90
CA SER A 93 23.47 2.87 33.16
C SER A 93 23.52 4.11 34.06
N LEU A 94 22.41 4.81 34.19
CA LEU A 94 22.17 5.78 35.24
C LEU A 94 21.93 5.00 36.55
N GLU A 95 22.94 4.25 36.98
CA GLU A 95 23.10 3.94 38.39
C GLU A 95 23.69 5.20 39.02
N MET A 96 22.85 5.93 39.69
CA MET A 96 23.23 7.02 40.56
C MET A 96 24.05 6.43 41.77
N SER A 97 25.34 6.22 41.58
CA SER A 97 26.28 6.01 42.68
C SER A 97 26.70 7.40 43.16
N LEU A 98 26.20 7.76 44.35
CA LEU A 98 26.76 8.85 45.16
C LEU A 98 28.12 8.39 45.71
N GLY A 99 29.23 8.95 45.17
CA GLY A 99 30.54 8.67 45.74
C GLY A 99 31.69 9.24 44.93
N ASP A 100 32.23 10.34 45.43
CA ASP A 100 33.58 10.95 45.32
C ASP A 100 34.15 11.45 43.98
N PRO A 101 34.75 12.68 44.02
CA PRO A 101 35.33 13.32 42.87
C PRO A 101 36.86 13.11 42.81
N ALA A 102 37.35 12.39 41.83
CA ALA A 102 38.76 12.52 41.43
C ALA A 102 38.96 12.10 39.96
N THR A 103 39.25 13.12 39.15
CA THR A 103 40.21 13.14 38.02
C THR A 103 40.40 11.89 37.19
N ASP A 104 40.01 11.91 35.89
CA ASP A 104 41.01 11.96 34.81
C ASP A 104 40.34 11.98 33.41
N SER A 105 40.79 12.97 32.64
CA SER A 105 40.99 12.96 31.18
C SER A 105 39.92 12.35 30.29
N ILE A 106 38.96 13.17 29.88
CA ILE A 106 38.28 13.03 28.61
C ILE A 106 38.73 14.22 27.72
N ASP A 107 39.92 14.09 27.20
CA ASP A 107 40.40 14.87 26.06
C ASP A 107 40.40 13.94 24.87
N ALA A 108 39.45 14.13 23.94
CA ALA A 108 39.54 13.91 22.51
C ALA A 108 38.18 13.59 21.82
N LEU A 109 37.16 14.40 22.02
CA LEU A 109 36.10 14.56 21.03
C LEU A 109 35.61 16.00 21.18
N ASP A 110 35.78 16.79 20.14
CA ASP A 110 35.32 18.17 20.10
C ASP A 110 33.77 18.15 20.21
N PRO A 111 33.19 18.75 21.27
CA PRO A 111 31.73 18.71 21.48
C PRO A 111 30.96 19.46 20.41
N ASP A 112 31.62 20.28 19.60
CA ASP A 112 31.00 21.09 18.55
C ASP A 112 30.86 20.37 17.21
N ASP A 113 31.44 19.15 17.04
CA ASP A 113 31.35 18.37 15.78
C ASP A 113 30.32 17.24 15.81
N ILE A 114 29.66 16.99 16.95
CA ILE A 114 28.60 16.01 17.03
C ILE A 114 27.26 16.75 17.04
N ASP A 115 26.57 16.74 15.91
CA ASP A 115 25.18 17.17 15.85
C ASP A 115 24.31 16.19 16.66
N LEU A 116 24.32 16.44 17.98
CA LEU A 116 23.60 15.62 18.97
C LEU A 116 22.10 15.63 18.71
N ASP A 117 21.58 16.71 18.12
CA ASP A 117 20.17 16.84 17.78
C ASP A 117 19.80 15.95 16.57
N ALA A 118 20.66 15.87 15.56
CA ALA A 118 20.49 14.97 14.42
C ALA A 118 20.59 13.49 14.83
N LEU A 119 21.51 13.15 15.74
CA LEU A 119 21.65 11.79 16.28
C LEU A 119 20.49 11.40 17.20
N LEU A 120 20.00 12.34 18.01
CA LEU A 120 18.85 12.16 18.89
C LEU A 120 17.53 12.13 18.12
N GLU A 121 17.41 12.83 17.00
CA GLU A 121 16.22 12.81 16.15
C GLU A 121 16.09 11.51 15.36
N SER A 122 17.15 10.97 14.78
CA SER A 122 17.08 9.75 13.95
C SER A 122 16.82 8.46 14.77
N GLY A 123 17.29 8.39 16.02
CA GLY A 123 17.08 7.23 16.88
C GLY A 123 15.73 7.24 17.60
N ARG A 124 15.18 8.41 17.89
CA ARG A 124 13.96 8.57 18.66
C ARG A 124 12.71 8.07 17.91
N GLY A 125 12.60 8.35 16.62
CA GLY A 125 11.47 7.96 15.80
C GLY A 125 11.29 6.44 15.73
N LEU A 126 12.39 5.69 15.58
CA LEU A 126 12.35 4.23 15.56
C LEU A 126 11.96 3.63 16.93
N MET A 127 12.46 4.23 18.02
CA MET A 127 12.07 3.82 19.37
C MET A 127 10.58 4.05 19.63
N ILE A 128 10.04 5.18 19.20
CA ILE A 128 8.63 5.51 19.28
C ILE A 128 7.80 4.48 18.49
N MET A 129 8.20 4.19 17.25
CA MET A 129 7.51 3.20 16.42
C MET A 129 7.54 1.81 17.06
N ARG A 130 8.65 1.41 17.66
CA ARG A 130 8.77 0.12 18.35
C ARG A 130 7.91 0.03 19.61
N GLU A 131 7.82 1.11 20.37
CA GLU A 131 7.07 1.12 21.63
C GLU A 131 5.56 1.19 21.41
N LEU A 132 5.13 1.99 20.43
CA LEU A 132 3.71 2.27 20.23
C LEU A 132 3.04 1.40 19.17
N ALA A 133 3.79 0.90 18.17
CA ALA A 133 3.19 0.09 17.12
C ALA A 133 2.98 -1.36 17.58
N PRO A 134 1.76 -1.90 17.51
CA PRO A 134 1.49 -3.31 17.82
C PRO A 134 2.33 -4.29 16.99
N THR A 135 2.64 -3.92 15.75
CA THR A 135 3.57 -4.65 14.87
C THR A 135 4.44 -3.65 14.11
N LEU A 136 5.70 -4.00 13.90
CA LEU A 136 6.66 -3.23 13.11
C LEU A 136 7.51 -4.22 12.31
N ALA A 137 7.59 -4.03 11.01
CA ALA A 137 8.40 -4.84 10.11
C ALA A 137 8.99 -3.98 8.99
N SER A 138 10.14 -4.38 8.49
CA SER A 138 10.74 -3.78 7.30
C SER A 138 11.23 -4.86 6.35
N ARG A 139 11.22 -4.56 5.06
CA ARG A 139 11.79 -5.42 4.03
C ARG A 139 12.37 -4.59 2.89
N ALA A 140 13.37 -5.15 2.21
CA ALA A 140 13.82 -4.58 0.96
C ALA A 140 12.71 -4.68 -0.10
N ARG A 141 12.70 -3.76 -1.04
CA ARG A 141 11.84 -3.81 -2.23
C ARG A 141 12.46 -4.74 -3.27
N SER A 142 11.70 -5.11 -4.27
CA SER A 142 12.19 -5.86 -5.43
C SER A 142 13.15 -5.06 -6.34
N GLY A 143 13.31 -3.78 -6.09
CA GLY A 143 14.27 -2.87 -6.73
C GLY A 143 15.08 -2.11 -5.67
N GLU A 144 15.29 -0.82 -5.89
CA GLU A 144 15.88 0.06 -4.88
C GLU A 144 14.85 0.44 -3.81
N GLY A 145 15.32 0.61 -2.58
CA GLY A 145 14.52 1.14 -1.50
C GLY A 145 14.00 0.10 -0.52
N MET A 146 13.08 0.56 0.31
CA MET A 146 12.58 -0.15 1.47
C MET A 146 11.07 -0.06 1.59
N VAL A 147 10.51 -1.06 2.25
CA VAL A 147 9.12 -1.06 2.72
C VAL A 147 9.14 -1.16 4.24
N LEU A 148 8.59 -0.16 4.90
CA LEU A 148 8.31 -0.18 6.33
C LEU A 148 6.82 -0.42 6.54
N SER A 149 6.46 -1.38 7.36
CA SER A 149 5.06 -1.69 7.70
C SER A 149 4.87 -1.67 9.20
N LEU A 150 3.83 -1.01 9.68
CA LEU A 150 3.48 -0.97 11.10
C LEU A 150 1.96 -0.93 11.29
N SER A 151 1.48 -1.56 12.35
CA SER A 151 0.07 -1.46 12.75
C SER A 151 -0.15 -0.21 13.60
N LEU A 152 -1.32 0.44 13.40
CA LEU A 152 -1.73 1.58 14.21
C LEU A 152 -2.69 1.11 15.32
N PRO A 153 -2.61 1.68 16.54
CA PRO A 153 -3.40 1.24 17.70
C PRO A 153 -4.84 1.78 17.68
N VAL A 154 -5.51 1.66 16.53
CA VAL A 154 -6.90 2.08 16.33
C VAL A 154 -7.68 0.89 15.80
N THR A 155 -8.64 0.38 16.55
CA THR A 155 -9.49 -0.72 16.08
C THR A 155 -10.52 -0.22 15.06
N ARG A 156 -10.94 -1.08 14.16
CA ARG A 156 -11.97 -0.76 13.16
C ARG A 156 -13.34 -0.67 13.82
N ALA A 157 -14.09 0.38 13.51
CA ALA A 157 -15.49 0.48 13.94
C ALA A 157 -16.33 -0.63 13.28
N PRO A 158 -17.28 -1.25 14.00
CA PRO A 158 -18.08 -2.36 13.45
C PRO A 158 -18.86 -2.02 12.19
N SER A 159 -19.21 -0.75 12.01
CA SER A 159 -19.95 -0.24 10.84
C SER A 159 -19.06 0.07 9.63
N ALA A 160 -17.75 0.04 9.78
CA ALA A 160 -16.82 0.36 8.71
C ALA A 160 -16.62 -0.88 7.81
N ASP A 161 -17.40 -0.96 6.76
CA ASP A 161 -17.52 -2.18 5.91
C ASP A 161 -16.86 -2.03 4.52
N HIS A 162 -16.02 -1.05 4.33
CA HIS A 162 -15.34 -0.84 3.07
C HIS A 162 -13.83 -0.68 3.26
N ASP A 163 -13.07 -0.96 2.20
CA ASP A 163 -11.63 -0.77 2.20
C ASP A 163 -11.26 0.72 2.32
N PRO A 164 -10.05 1.01 2.82
CA PRO A 164 -9.54 2.36 2.82
C PRO A 164 -9.60 3.00 1.43
N PRO A 165 -10.04 4.25 1.33
CA PRO A 165 -9.97 4.98 0.08
C PRO A 165 -8.53 5.17 -0.36
N MET A 166 -8.37 5.44 -1.63
CA MET A 166 -7.08 5.81 -2.19
C MET A 166 -6.93 7.30 -2.14
N ASN A 167 -5.77 7.77 -1.74
CA ASN A 167 -5.51 9.19 -1.65
C ASN A 167 -4.13 9.56 -2.21
N ARG A 168 -4.06 10.76 -2.71
CA ARG A 168 -2.86 11.33 -3.26
C ARG A 168 -2.59 12.66 -2.60
N VAL A 169 -1.34 12.85 -2.20
CA VAL A 169 -0.87 14.13 -1.67
C VAL A 169 0.00 14.79 -2.73
N GLY A 170 -0.36 15.99 -3.11
CA GLY A 170 0.29 16.76 -4.17
C GLY A 170 -0.68 17.15 -5.29
N ALA A 171 -0.16 17.74 -6.34
CA ALA A 171 -0.95 18.08 -7.53
C ALA A 171 -1.44 16.82 -8.25
N LEU A 172 -2.64 16.89 -8.82
CA LEU A 172 -3.09 15.89 -9.79
C LEU A 172 -2.16 15.91 -10.99
N PRO A 173 -1.80 14.73 -11.56
CA PRO A 173 -1.10 14.71 -12.84
C PRO A 173 -1.92 15.49 -13.87
N LEU A 174 -1.22 16.28 -14.67
CA LEU A 174 -1.88 16.96 -15.78
C LEU A 174 -2.42 15.91 -16.75
N PRO A 175 -3.51 16.19 -17.48
CA PRO A 175 -4.02 15.28 -18.51
C PRO A 175 -2.95 14.83 -19.52
N GLU A 176 -2.00 15.69 -19.81
CA GLU A 176 -0.86 15.42 -20.69
C GLU A 176 0.09 14.37 -20.09
N GLU A 177 0.27 14.37 -18.78
CA GLU A 177 1.10 13.38 -18.05
C GLU A 177 0.41 12.01 -17.95
N ALA A 178 -0.92 11.99 -18.03
CA ALA A 178 -1.71 10.77 -18.10
C ALA A 178 -1.78 10.18 -19.51
N LEU A 179 -1.31 10.90 -20.52
CA LEU A 179 -1.24 10.40 -21.88
C LEU A 179 -0.03 9.45 -22.01
N PRO A 180 -0.18 8.32 -22.69
CA PRO A 180 0.95 7.48 -23.01
C PRO A 180 1.91 8.23 -23.95
N GLU A 181 3.18 8.04 -23.76
CA GLU A 181 4.18 8.44 -24.72
C GLU A 181 3.89 7.73 -26.06
N GLY A 182 3.64 8.47 -27.12
CA GLY A 182 3.48 7.90 -28.45
C GLY A 182 2.18 8.25 -29.15
N ALA A 183 1.82 7.44 -30.13
CA ALA A 183 0.77 7.70 -31.09
C ALA A 183 -0.61 7.91 -30.45
N PHE A 184 -1.30 8.95 -30.91
CA PHE A 184 -2.72 9.16 -30.65
C PHE A 184 -3.52 7.97 -31.19
N GLY A 185 -4.08 7.15 -30.29
CA GLY A 185 -4.80 5.93 -30.63
C GLY A 185 -5.92 5.59 -29.63
N LYS A 186 -6.73 4.59 -30.00
CA LYS A 186 -7.87 4.13 -29.18
C LYS A 186 -7.46 3.78 -27.75
N GLU A 187 -6.36 3.09 -27.58
CA GLU A 187 -5.87 2.63 -26.27
C GLU A 187 -5.43 3.80 -25.40
N SER A 188 -4.68 4.73 -25.99
CA SER A 188 -4.26 5.98 -25.33
C SER A 188 -5.44 6.79 -24.86
N PHE A 189 -6.45 6.92 -25.73
CA PHE A 189 -7.69 7.62 -25.40
C PHE A 189 -8.45 6.95 -24.26
N LEU A 190 -8.65 5.63 -24.31
CA LEU A 190 -9.38 4.90 -23.27
C LEU A 190 -8.64 4.95 -21.93
N ARG A 191 -7.31 4.85 -21.95
CA ARG A 191 -6.46 4.97 -20.76
C ARG A 191 -6.61 6.35 -20.11
N ALA A 192 -6.45 7.42 -20.91
CA ALA A 192 -6.62 8.79 -20.42
C ALA A 192 -8.03 9.02 -19.89
N LEU A 193 -9.05 8.49 -20.56
CA LEU A 193 -10.45 8.60 -20.14
C LEU A 193 -10.68 7.97 -18.76
N VAL A 194 -10.16 6.77 -18.53
CA VAL A 194 -10.31 6.05 -17.24
C VAL A 194 -9.63 6.83 -16.12
N VAL A 195 -8.40 7.30 -16.35
CA VAL A 195 -7.66 8.11 -15.37
C VAL A 195 -8.41 9.40 -15.06
N GLN A 196 -8.82 10.14 -16.10
CA GLN A 196 -9.51 11.41 -15.92
C GLN A 196 -10.87 11.24 -15.25
N LEU A 197 -11.60 10.16 -15.54
CA LEU A 197 -12.88 9.87 -14.91
C LEU A 197 -12.71 9.62 -13.41
N ALA A 198 -11.74 8.80 -13.02
CA ALA A 198 -11.44 8.53 -11.61
C ALA A 198 -11.06 9.83 -10.87
N GLN A 199 -10.21 10.66 -11.46
CA GLN A 199 -9.81 11.96 -10.92
C GLN A 199 -10.99 12.93 -10.80
N THR A 200 -11.88 12.95 -11.77
CA THR A 200 -13.07 13.82 -11.76
C THR A 200 -14.02 13.42 -10.64
N ILE A 201 -14.28 12.13 -10.46
CA ILE A 201 -15.14 11.64 -9.37
C ILE A 201 -14.51 11.99 -8.02
N GLU A 202 -13.20 11.80 -7.87
CA GLU A 202 -12.46 12.17 -6.65
C GLU A 202 -12.60 13.66 -6.34
N ALA A 203 -12.42 14.51 -7.34
CA ALA A 203 -12.50 15.97 -7.17
C ALA A 203 -13.91 16.46 -6.82
N GLN A 204 -14.96 15.83 -7.34
CA GLN A 204 -16.35 16.26 -7.16
C GLN A 204 -17.03 15.65 -5.94
N HIS A 205 -16.70 14.40 -5.62
CA HIS A 205 -17.43 13.60 -4.63
C HIS A 205 -16.55 13.08 -3.50
N GLY A 206 -15.27 13.38 -3.54
CA GLY A 206 -14.29 12.88 -2.60
C GLY A 206 -13.81 11.46 -2.91
N GLN A 207 -12.82 11.07 -2.19
CA GLN A 207 -12.07 9.85 -2.44
C GLN A 207 -12.88 8.57 -2.23
N ASP A 208 -13.66 8.51 -1.14
CA ASP A 208 -14.49 7.35 -0.82
C ASP A 208 -15.42 7.01 -1.99
N ALA A 209 -16.01 8.04 -2.63
CA ALA A 209 -16.89 7.85 -3.77
C ALA A 209 -16.13 7.38 -5.01
N ALA A 210 -14.93 7.90 -5.25
CA ALA A 210 -14.09 7.46 -6.37
C ALA A 210 -13.65 6.00 -6.20
N ASP A 211 -13.23 5.63 -5.00
CA ASP A 211 -12.81 4.26 -4.69
C ASP A 211 -13.96 3.26 -4.82
N ALA A 212 -15.12 3.59 -4.26
CA ALA A 212 -16.31 2.77 -4.39
C ALA A 212 -16.74 2.61 -5.86
N ALA A 213 -16.69 3.69 -6.66
CA ALA A 213 -17.01 3.62 -8.08
C ALA A 213 -16.02 2.75 -8.86
N VAL A 214 -14.72 2.92 -8.64
CA VAL A 214 -13.67 2.09 -9.29
C VAL A 214 -13.82 0.62 -8.90
N ALA A 215 -14.07 0.33 -7.62
CA ALA A 215 -14.27 -1.04 -7.14
C ALA A 215 -15.52 -1.68 -7.76
N GLN A 216 -16.63 -0.95 -7.82
CA GLN A 216 -17.87 -1.42 -8.42
C GLN A 216 -17.70 -1.71 -9.92
N VAL A 217 -17.14 -0.74 -10.67
CA VAL A 217 -16.89 -0.92 -12.09
C VAL A 217 -15.96 -2.11 -12.35
N GLY A 218 -14.88 -2.25 -11.56
CA GLY A 218 -13.97 -3.38 -11.67
C GLY A 218 -14.65 -4.73 -11.46
N THR A 219 -15.52 -4.83 -10.44
CA THR A 219 -16.29 -6.05 -10.15
C THR A 219 -17.28 -6.39 -11.26
N ASP A 220 -17.99 -5.39 -11.78
CA ASP A 220 -18.98 -5.58 -12.85
C ASP A 220 -18.31 -5.97 -14.18
N VAL A 221 -17.23 -5.29 -14.54
CA VAL A 221 -16.42 -5.62 -15.72
C VAL A 221 -15.83 -7.01 -15.58
N GLY A 222 -15.26 -7.34 -14.41
CA GLY A 222 -14.74 -8.68 -14.13
C GLY A 222 -15.77 -9.77 -14.35
N GLY A 223 -17.02 -9.53 -13.91
CA GLY A 223 -18.11 -10.46 -14.13
C GLY A 223 -18.45 -10.71 -15.60
N ARG A 224 -18.55 -9.63 -16.39
CA ARG A 224 -18.80 -9.75 -17.83
C ARG A 224 -17.67 -10.47 -18.55
N MET A 225 -16.44 -10.17 -18.22
CA MET A 225 -15.28 -10.84 -18.80
C MET A 225 -15.23 -12.33 -18.47
N LEU A 226 -15.66 -12.71 -17.27
CA LEU A 226 -15.81 -14.12 -16.90
C LEU A 226 -16.85 -14.83 -17.77
N ASP A 227 -18.00 -14.20 -17.98
CA ASP A 227 -19.07 -14.78 -18.80
C ASP A 227 -18.63 -14.92 -20.27
N GLU A 228 -17.96 -13.92 -20.82
CA GLU A 228 -17.37 -13.97 -22.17
C GLU A 228 -16.29 -15.07 -22.29
N PHE A 229 -15.42 -15.18 -21.29
CA PHE A 229 -14.40 -16.24 -21.27
C PHE A 229 -15.01 -17.63 -21.23
N ARG A 230 -16.01 -17.86 -20.37
CA ARG A 230 -16.74 -19.12 -20.27
C ARG A 230 -17.39 -19.51 -21.58
N LEU A 231 -18.02 -18.55 -22.25
CA LEU A 231 -18.64 -18.77 -23.56
C LEU A 231 -17.58 -19.14 -24.60
N ALA A 232 -16.47 -18.40 -24.66
CA ALA A 232 -15.41 -18.62 -25.63
C ALA A 232 -14.69 -19.96 -25.47
N GLU A 233 -14.49 -20.40 -24.23
CA GLU A 233 -13.79 -21.66 -23.90
C GLU A 233 -14.77 -22.82 -23.66
N SER A 234 -16.08 -22.61 -23.83
CA SER A 234 -17.13 -23.62 -23.59
C SER A 234 -17.08 -24.21 -22.16
N VAL A 235 -16.72 -23.39 -21.17
CA VAL A 235 -16.63 -23.82 -19.77
C VAL A 235 -18.01 -23.85 -19.13
N VAL A 236 -18.41 -25.02 -18.63
CA VAL A 236 -19.65 -25.21 -17.89
C VAL A 236 -19.37 -25.43 -16.41
N GLY A 237 -20.07 -24.68 -15.55
CA GLY A 237 -19.88 -24.78 -14.10
C GLY A 237 -18.72 -23.93 -13.57
N ARG A 238 -18.08 -24.38 -12.48
CA ARG A 238 -16.94 -23.69 -11.89
C ARG A 238 -15.69 -23.96 -12.68
N MET A 239 -14.89 -22.90 -12.83
CA MET A 239 -13.57 -22.98 -13.45
C MET A 239 -12.56 -23.51 -12.44
N THR A 240 -11.59 -24.26 -12.95
CA THR A 240 -10.41 -24.64 -12.17
C THR A 240 -9.51 -23.43 -11.93
N PRO A 241 -8.57 -23.49 -10.97
CA PRO A 241 -7.59 -22.41 -10.76
C PRO A 241 -6.77 -22.10 -12.02
N GLU A 242 -6.42 -23.11 -12.81
CA GLU A 242 -5.69 -22.94 -14.06
C GLU A 242 -6.55 -22.22 -15.12
N GLU A 243 -7.83 -22.52 -15.21
CA GLU A 243 -8.76 -21.82 -16.10
C GLU A 243 -8.96 -20.37 -15.67
N LEU A 244 -9.08 -20.11 -14.37
CA LEU A 244 -9.11 -18.76 -13.84
C LEU A 244 -7.82 -18.00 -14.15
N GLY A 245 -6.65 -18.63 -13.96
CA GLY A 245 -5.36 -18.06 -14.30
C GLY A 245 -5.28 -17.67 -15.77
N ARG A 246 -5.74 -18.55 -16.68
CA ARG A 246 -5.83 -18.23 -18.13
C ARG A 246 -6.79 -17.06 -18.41
N CYS A 247 -7.91 -17.01 -17.72
CA CYS A 247 -8.88 -15.91 -17.83
C CYS A 247 -8.21 -14.57 -17.45
N TYR A 248 -7.51 -14.50 -16.32
CA TYR A 248 -6.81 -13.30 -15.89
C TYR A 248 -5.72 -12.86 -16.87
N VAL A 249 -4.89 -13.79 -17.33
CA VAL A 249 -3.82 -13.51 -18.28
C VAL A 249 -4.40 -12.98 -19.60
N ARG A 250 -5.42 -13.66 -20.16
CA ARG A 250 -6.06 -13.25 -21.40
C ARG A 250 -6.69 -11.86 -21.31
N LEU A 251 -7.37 -11.58 -20.18
CA LEU A 251 -7.94 -10.28 -19.92
C LEU A 251 -6.88 -9.18 -19.88
N LYS A 252 -5.77 -9.43 -19.18
CA LYS A 252 -4.71 -8.44 -19.04
C LYS A 252 -3.93 -8.23 -20.33
N HIS A 253 -3.68 -9.26 -21.10
CA HIS A 253 -3.06 -9.14 -22.41
C HIS A 253 -3.93 -8.33 -23.39
N ALA A 254 -5.25 -8.40 -23.27
CA ALA A 254 -6.17 -7.61 -24.10
C ALA A 254 -6.07 -6.09 -23.87
N ILE A 255 -5.40 -5.67 -22.78
CA ILE A 255 -5.14 -4.25 -22.45
C ILE A 255 -3.65 -3.95 -22.28
N ASP A 256 -2.78 -4.67 -22.99
CA ASP A 256 -1.32 -4.53 -22.96
C ASP A 256 -0.63 -4.77 -21.60
N GLY A 257 -1.30 -5.44 -20.66
CA GLY A 257 -0.68 -5.88 -19.42
C GLY A 257 0.14 -7.16 -19.61
N GLY A 258 1.36 -7.19 -19.07
CA GLY A 258 2.30 -8.31 -19.21
C GLY A 258 2.13 -9.42 -18.17
N PHE A 259 0.90 -9.74 -17.77
CA PHE A 259 0.66 -10.74 -16.71
C PHE A 259 0.94 -12.17 -17.16
N SER A 260 1.49 -12.97 -16.24
CA SER A 260 1.64 -14.43 -16.34
C SER A 260 1.26 -15.09 -15.02
N VAL A 261 0.90 -16.38 -15.08
CA VAL A 261 0.62 -17.19 -13.89
C VAL A 261 1.95 -17.78 -13.40
N GLU A 262 2.30 -17.48 -12.15
CA GLU A 262 3.45 -18.09 -11.48
C GLU A 262 3.04 -19.34 -10.72
N GLU A 263 1.87 -19.34 -10.10
CA GLU A 263 1.34 -20.46 -9.31
C GLU A 263 -0.18 -20.57 -9.51
N ALA A 264 -0.70 -21.79 -9.61
CA ALA A 264 -2.11 -22.09 -9.55
C ALA A 264 -2.33 -23.37 -8.75
N THR A 265 -2.94 -23.26 -7.58
CA THR A 265 -3.31 -24.36 -6.69
C THR A 265 -4.83 -24.35 -6.45
N ALA A 266 -5.33 -25.33 -5.72
CA ALA A 266 -6.78 -25.45 -5.47
C ALA A 266 -7.41 -24.23 -4.80
N ASP A 267 -6.63 -23.49 -4.03
CA ASP A 267 -7.07 -22.39 -3.18
C ASP A 267 -6.36 -21.05 -3.48
N ARG A 268 -5.36 -21.05 -4.40
CA ARG A 268 -4.52 -19.88 -4.62
C ARG A 268 -4.05 -19.77 -6.06
N ILE A 269 -4.06 -18.54 -6.59
CA ILE A 269 -3.43 -18.20 -7.87
C ILE A 269 -2.50 -17.02 -7.63
N VAL A 270 -1.26 -17.15 -8.08
CA VAL A 270 -0.26 -16.07 -8.06
C VAL A 270 0.02 -15.62 -9.48
N LEU A 271 -0.14 -14.31 -9.69
CA LEU A 271 0.13 -13.68 -10.98
C LEU A 271 1.25 -12.67 -10.82
N VAL A 272 2.16 -12.67 -11.78
CA VAL A 272 3.25 -11.69 -11.87
C VAL A 272 3.13 -10.89 -13.16
N ASN A 273 3.62 -9.65 -13.11
CA ASN A 273 3.53 -8.71 -14.24
C ASN A 273 4.76 -7.82 -14.26
N ASP A 274 5.36 -7.67 -15.41
CA ASP A 274 6.51 -6.81 -15.68
C ASP A 274 6.14 -5.50 -16.41
N ARG A 275 4.88 -5.37 -16.84
CA ARG A 275 4.41 -4.22 -17.61
C ARG A 275 3.01 -3.80 -17.24
N CYS A 276 2.88 -2.59 -16.69
CA CYS A 276 1.58 -2.00 -16.37
C CYS A 276 0.84 -1.52 -17.62
N PRO A 277 -0.46 -1.83 -17.81
CA PRO A 277 -1.25 -1.31 -18.92
C PRO A 277 -1.41 0.21 -18.88
N PHE A 278 -1.19 0.85 -17.74
CA PHE A 278 -1.22 2.31 -17.60
C PHE A 278 0.15 2.98 -17.79
N GLY A 279 1.24 2.20 -18.01
CA GLY A 279 2.59 2.75 -18.09
C GLY A 279 3.06 3.36 -16.76
N ASP A 280 4.07 4.24 -16.84
CA ASP A 280 4.70 4.85 -15.65
C ASP A 280 3.80 5.85 -14.93
N VAL A 281 2.79 6.39 -15.61
CA VAL A 281 1.78 7.30 -15.01
C VAL A 281 1.03 6.64 -13.85
N VAL A 282 0.95 5.31 -13.81
CA VAL A 282 0.33 4.59 -12.68
C VAL A 282 0.98 4.93 -11.34
N GLN A 283 2.26 5.30 -11.32
CA GLN A 283 2.97 5.70 -10.09
C GLN A 283 2.39 6.99 -9.49
N GLN A 284 1.86 7.87 -10.30
CA GLN A 284 1.19 9.10 -9.86
C GLN A 284 -0.29 8.88 -9.50
N ALA A 285 -0.85 7.75 -9.89
CA ALA A 285 -2.23 7.37 -9.61
C ALA A 285 -2.33 5.89 -9.14
N PRO A 286 -1.76 5.54 -7.96
CA PRO A 286 -1.73 4.16 -7.46
C PRO A 286 -3.13 3.55 -7.29
N SER A 287 -4.15 4.42 -7.19
CA SER A 287 -5.57 4.05 -7.14
C SER A 287 -5.99 3.13 -8.29
N LEU A 288 -5.38 3.24 -9.45
CA LEU A 288 -5.70 2.39 -10.60
C LEU A 288 -5.40 0.90 -10.36
N CYS A 289 -4.53 0.57 -9.41
CA CYS A 289 -4.31 -0.82 -9.00
C CYS A 289 -5.55 -1.45 -8.37
N ARG A 290 -6.41 -0.63 -7.74
CA ARG A 290 -7.69 -1.08 -7.17
C ARG A 290 -8.59 -1.72 -8.24
N MET A 291 -8.58 -1.18 -9.46
CA MET A 291 -9.32 -1.76 -10.58
C MET A 291 -8.85 -3.20 -10.88
N THR A 292 -7.53 -3.45 -10.88
CA THR A 292 -7.00 -4.81 -11.07
C THR A 292 -7.49 -5.75 -9.99
N SER A 293 -7.37 -5.34 -8.72
CA SER A 293 -7.87 -6.11 -7.58
C SER A 293 -9.37 -6.40 -7.72
N SER A 294 -10.16 -5.40 -8.07
CA SER A 294 -11.63 -5.53 -8.17
C SER A 294 -12.05 -6.45 -9.33
N VAL A 295 -11.37 -6.37 -10.47
CA VAL A 295 -11.63 -7.27 -11.61
C VAL A 295 -11.27 -8.70 -11.24
N PHE A 296 -10.09 -8.95 -10.70
CA PHE A 296 -9.66 -10.30 -10.33
C PHE A 296 -10.54 -10.89 -9.21
N GLY A 297 -10.80 -10.08 -8.18
CA GLY A 297 -11.67 -10.47 -7.07
C GLY A 297 -13.10 -10.73 -7.50
N GLY A 298 -13.64 -9.90 -8.38
CA GLY A 298 -14.99 -10.10 -8.94
C GLY A 298 -15.12 -11.38 -9.74
N ILE A 299 -14.12 -11.75 -10.53
CA ILE A 299 -14.06 -13.03 -11.27
C ILE A 299 -13.97 -14.20 -10.28
N ALA A 300 -13.02 -14.15 -9.32
CA ALA A 300 -12.82 -15.20 -8.33
C ALA A 300 -14.05 -15.42 -7.45
N ALA A 301 -14.64 -14.35 -6.93
CA ALA A 301 -15.82 -14.42 -6.07
C ALA A 301 -17.03 -15.04 -6.78
N ARG A 302 -17.24 -14.72 -8.06
CA ARG A 302 -18.30 -15.34 -8.87
C ARG A 302 -18.04 -16.81 -9.17
N ASN A 303 -16.81 -17.27 -9.05
CA ASN A 303 -16.42 -18.67 -9.20
C ASN A 303 -16.34 -19.42 -7.87
N SER A 304 -16.72 -18.80 -6.75
CA SER A 304 -16.62 -19.34 -5.39
C SER A 304 -17.95 -19.28 -4.64
N GLU A 305 -18.16 -20.17 -3.67
CA GLU A 305 -19.29 -20.11 -2.74
C GLU A 305 -19.01 -19.22 -1.51
N GLN A 306 -17.75 -19.11 -1.12
CA GLN A 306 -17.37 -18.41 0.12
C GLN A 306 -16.80 -17.02 -0.13
N GLY A 307 -16.46 -16.71 -1.38
CA GLY A 307 -15.80 -15.47 -1.77
C GLY A 307 -14.35 -15.67 -2.17
N ALA A 308 -13.62 -14.59 -2.30
CA ALA A 308 -12.23 -14.57 -2.67
C ALA A 308 -11.52 -13.35 -2.06
N SER A 309 -10.21 -13.43 -1.92
CA SER A 309 -9.39 -12.26 -1.56
C SER A 309 -8.32 -11.99 -2.62
N VAL A 310 -7.93 -10.73 -2.77
CA VAL A 310 -6.87 -10.31 -3.68
C VAL A 310 -5.88 -9.44 -2.93
N LEU A 311 -4.66 -9.94 -2.80
CA LEU A 311 -3.53 -9.22 -2.23
C LEU A 311 -2.63 -8.71 -3.35
N LEU A 312 -2.36 -7.42 -3.35
CA LEU A 312 -1.40 -6.77 -4.23
C LEU A 312 -0.05 -6.68 -3.47
N GLU A 313 0.76 -7.75 -3.52
CA GLU A 313 2.02 -7.84 -2.76
C GLU A 313 3.07 -6.86 -3.27
N GLU A 314 3.21 -6.77 -4.61
CA GLU A 314 4.11 -5.84 -5.29
C GLU A 314 3.33 -5.08 -6.36
N ARG A 315 3.63 -3.81 -6.53
CA ARG A 315 2.92 -2.94 -7.46
C ARG A 315 3.88 -1.97 -8.16
N ILE A 316 3.96 -2.01 -9.48
CA ILE A 316 4.65 -1.00 -10.31
C ILE A 316 4.18 0.40 -9.92
N ALA A 317 2.91 0.55 -9.56
CA ALA A 317 2.35 1.81 -9.09
C ALA A 317 2.98 2.35 -7.79
N LEU A 318 3.64 1.53 -7.01
CA LEU A 318 4.41 1.91 -5.83
C LEU A 318 5.92 1.87 -6.09
N GLY A 319 6.32 1.80 -7.36
CA GLY A 319 7.71 1.76 -7.80
C GLY A 319 8.40 0.41 -7.66
N ASP A 320 7.67 -0.69 -7.43
CA ASP A 320 8.25 -2.02 -7.53
C ASP A 320 8.60 -2.35 -9.00
N ALA A 321 9.58 -3.23 -9.22
CA ALA A 321 10.03 -3.61 -10.56
C ALA A 321 8.94 -4.36 -11.36
N GLY A 322 7.98 -4.95 -10.66
CA GLY A 322 6.86 -5.67 -11.22
C GLY A 322 5.63 -5.60 -10.33
N CYS A 323 4.57 -6.27 -10.75
CA CYS A 323 3.44 -6.54 -9.88
C CYS A 323 3.43 -8.01 -9.48
N ARG A 324 3.08 -8.28 -8.22
CA ARG A 324 2.78 -9.61 -7.71
C ARG A 324 1.40 -9.58 -7.07
N VAL A 325 0.50 -10.38 -7.61
CA VAL A 325 -0.90 -10.40 -7.20
C VAL A 325 -1.26 -11.80 -6.77
N VAL A 326 -1.72 -11.94 -5.53
CA VAL A 326 -2.17 -13.20 -4.96
C VAL A 326 -3.70 -13.18 -4.90
N VAL A 327 -4.33 -14.17 -5.51
CA VAL A 327 -5.79 -14.38 -5.46
C VAL A 327 -6.03 -15.66 -4.66
N GLU A 328 -6.67 -15.54 -3.50
CA GLU A 328 -7.12 -16.68 -2.71
C GLU A 328 -8.57 -17.00 -3.04
N LEU A 329 -8.84 -18.28 -3.27
CA LEU A 329 -10.11 -18.82 -3.75
C LEU A 329 -10.86 -19.51 -2.62
N GLY A 330 -12.19 -19.34 -2.57
CA GLY A 330 -13.02 -20.06 -1.63
C GLY A 330 -12.72 -19.74 -0.16
N ILE A 331 -12.26 -18.54 0.13
CA ILE A 331 -11.91 -18.13 1.48
C ILE A 331 -13.02 -17.29 2.10
N PRO A 332 -13.48 -17.58 3.32
CA PRO A 332 -14.38 -16.71 4.05
C PRO A 332 -13.64 -15.44 4.54
N ARG A 333 -14.39 -14.35 4.70
CA ARG A 333 -13.82 -13.02 5.05
C ARG A 333 -12.93 -13.06 6.30
N GLU A 334 -13.31 -13.84 7.30
CA GLU A 334 -12.61 -13.95 8.59
C GLU A 334 -11.23 -14.60 8.47
N ARG A 335 -10.99 -15.29 7.36
CA ARG A 335 -9.72 -16.00 7.09
C ARG A 335 -8.89 -15.35 5.99
N ALA A 336 -9.42 -14.35 5.29
CA ALA A 336 -8.69 -13.61 4.29
C ALA A 336 -7.51 -12.85 4.91
N ASP A 337 -6.42 -12.72 4.16
CA ASP A 337 -5.31 -11.87 4.59
C ASP A 337 -5.84 -10.45 4.82
N PRO A 338 -5.60 -9.88 6.00
CA PRO A 338 -6.10 -8.56 6.33
C PRO A 338 -5.58 -7.43 5.42
N ALA A 339 -4.46 -7.63 4.72
CA ALA A 339 -3.97 -6.69 3.72
C ALA A 339 -4.64 -6.88 2.35
N ALA A 340 -5.37 -8.00 2.16
CA ALA A 340 -6.05 -8.30 0.92
C ALA A 340 -7.41 -7.59 0.84
N HIS A 341 -7.84 -7.33 -0.38
CA HIS A 341 -9.20 -6.90 -0.66
C HIS A 341 -10.11 -8.14 -0.76
N TYR A 342 -11.14 -8.17 0.06
CA TYR A 342 -12.10 -9.27 0.07
C TYR A 342 -13.30 -9.01 -0.85
N TYR A 343 -13.73 -10.03 -1.57
CA TYR A 343 -14.87 -10.01 -2.49
C TYR A 343 -15.81 -11.15 -2.12
N ALA A 344 -17.01 -10.81 -1.68
CA ALA A 344 -18.05 -11.78 -1.32
C ALA A 344 -18.58 -12.52 -2.58
N ALA A 345 -18.91 -13.78 -2.41
CA ALA A 345 -19.64 -14.50 -3.44
C ALA A 345 -20.99 -13.82 -3.70
N PRO A 346 -21.49 -13.80 -4.97
CA PRO A 346 -22.80 -13.27 -5.27
C PRO A 346 -23.87 -14.01 -4.44
N ARG A 347 -24.80 -13.27 -3.89
CA ARG A 347 -26.00 -13.88 -3.30
C ARG A 347 -26.83 -14.42 -4.45
N GLY A 348 -27.03 -15.73 -4.47
CA GLY A 348 -27.86 -16.42 -5.44
C GLY A 348 -29.32 -15.97 -5.43
#